data_dd6a11e33797a7cf8fd06955939e8bdd
#
_entry.id   dd6a11e33797a7cf8fd06955939e8bdd
#
_cell.length_a   1.000
_cell.length_b   1.000
_cell.length_c   1.000
_cell.angle_alpha   90.00
_cell.angle_beta   90.00
_cell.angle_gamma   90.00
#
_symmetry.space_group_name_H-M   'P 1'
#
loop_
_entity.id
_entity.type
_entity.pdbx_description
1 polymer ?
#
loop_
_entity_poly.entity_id
_entity_poly.type
_entity_poly.pdbx_seq_one_letter_code
_entity_poly.pdbx_strand_id
1 'polypeptide(L)'
;RFFRKFAFRRAAPTVLPEETEMDFFRALYEYGFLQHAMAAAVLSGIVCGIIGTYIVARRMVFLSGGITHASFGGIGIAYYFGLNPILGALVFAVMSSLGIEWGARKGKIREDSAIGMVWSFGMAVGVIFVYLTPGYAPNLMSFLFGNILTVTTADIVALGCLVAVLLLLAFCFLRTVMYVAFDAQFARSRGVATGTVSYVMAVLVALAVVFCIRSVGIVLLISLLTVPAVIVNSFTKSFTRMAAWSSVVAVTGNIAGLYLSYVMDIPAGAATIFLLALTLIIIKLLPLRSRKTVAYSENPR
;
A
#
# COMPACT_ATOMS: atom_id res chain seq x y z
N ARG A 1 -23.94 6.41 -12.53
CA ARG A 1 -24.80 5.36 -13.18
C ARG A 1 -24.42 3.95 -12.72
N PHE A 2 -23.15 3.65 -12.37
CA PHE A 2 -22.72 2.34 -11.87
C PHE A 2 -23.20 2.11 -10.42
N PHE A 3 -23.09 3.09 -9.53
CA PHE A 3 -23.67 3.07 -8.18
C PHE A 3 -25.21 2.98 -8.21
N ARG A 4 -25.84 3.60 -9.20
CA ARG A 4 -27.28 3.57 -9.45
C ARG A 4 -27.80 2.17 -9.78
N LYS A 5 -27.01 1.34 -10.51
CA LYS A 5 -27.45 -0.01 -10.93
C LYS A 5 -27.38 -1.05 -9.82
N PHE A 6 -26.55 -0.88 -8.79
CA PHE A 6 -26.37 -1.88 -7.74
C PHE A 6 -27.36 -1.74 -6.58
N ALA A 7 -27.79 -0.52 -6.27
CA ALA A 7 -28.73 -0.26 -5.17
C ALA A 7 -30.21 -0.44 -5.54
N PHE A 8 -30.57 -0.42 -6.82
CA PHE A 8 -31.97 -0.24 -7.26
C PHE A 8 -32.63 -1.37 -8.06
N ARG A 9 -32.10 -2.59 -8.06
CA ARG A 9 -32.71 -3.68 -8.81
C ARG A 9 -33.85 -4.45 -8.09
N ARG A 10 -34.38 -3.95 -6.97
CA ARG A 10 -35.49 -4.58 -6.24
C ARG A 10 -36.57 -3.63 -5.71
N ALA A 11 -37.02 -2.66 -6.46
CA ALA A 11 -38.28 -1.98 -6.13
C ALA A 11 -38.96 -1.45 -7.39
N ALA A 12 -40.28 -1.65 -7.44
CA ALA A 12 -41.16 -1.24 -8.52
C ALA A 12 -41.21 0.30 -8.70
N PRO A 13 -41.70 0.81 -9.87
CA PRO A 13 -41.58 2.23 -10.21
C PRO A 13 -42.61 3.07 -9.44
N THR A 14 -42.16 3.68 -8.38
CA THR A 14 -42.81 4.88 -7.86
C THR A 14 -42.01 6.08 -8.30
N VAL A 15 -42.73 7.06 -8.88
CA VAL A 15 -42.20 8.36 -9.32
C VAL A 15 -41.39 8.96 -8.17
N LEU A 16 -40.06 8.93 -8.32
CA LEU A 16 -39.15 9.58 -7.35
C LEU A 16 -39.02 11.07 -7.73
N PRO A 17 -39.02 11.99 -6.75
CA PRO A 17 -38.73 13.40 -7.00
C PRO A 17 -37.32 13.53 -7.58
N GLU A 18 -37.09 14.57 -8.38
CA GLU A 18 -35.76 14.95 -8.91
C GLU A 18 -34.73 14.87 -7.79
N GLU A 19 -33.90 13.81 -7.81
CA GLU A 19 -32.80 13.66 -6.84
C GLU A 19 -31.81 14.79 -7.10
N THR A 20 -31.87 15.81 -6.26
CA THR A 20 -30.81 16.80 -6.11
C THR A 20 -29.50 16.03 -5.97
N GLU A 21 -28.57 16.19 -6.92
CA GLU A 21 -27.21 15.61 -6.81
C GLU A 21 -26.62 16.03 -5.46
N MET A 22 -26.55 15.09 -4.53
CA MET A 22 -26.09 15.41 -3.19
C MET A 22 -24.61 15.75 -3.26
N ASP A 23 -24.25 16.94 -2.79
CA ASP A 23 -22.87 17.39 -2.76
C ASP A 23 -22.01 16.39 -1.94
N PHE A 24 -20.82 16.07 -2.44
CA PHE A 24 -19.88 15.13 -1.80
C PHE A 24 -19.69 15.40 -0.30
N PHE A 25 -19.57 16.68 0.07
CA PHE A 25 -19.36 17.05 1.47
C PHE A 25 -20.58 16.79 2.35
N ARG A 26 -21.78 16.95 1.81
CA ARG A 26 -23.02 16.60 2.51
C ARG A 26 -23.15 15.09 2.64
N ALA A 27 -22.86 14.36 1.57
CA ALA A 27 -22.83 12.91 1.58
C ALA A 27 -21.81 12.35 2.60
N LEU A 28 -20.62 12.98 2.71
CA LEU A 28 -19.59 12.62 3.67
C LEU A 28 -20.08 12.77 5.13
N TYR A 29 -20.91 13.77 5.40
CA TYR A 29 -21.48 13.98 6.74
C TYR A 29 -22.64 13.02 7.05
N GLU A 30 -23.49 12.73 6.07
CA GLU A 30 -24.70 11.91 6.24
C GLU A 30 -24.42 10.40 6.26
N TYR A 31 -23.44 9.92 5.44
CA TYR A 31 -23.21 8.48 5.26
C TYR A 31 -21.98 7.96 6.01
N GLY A 32 -22.20 7.11 7.01
CA GLY A 32 -21.13 6.51 7.82
C GLY A 32 -20.13 5.68 6.99
N PHE A 33 -20.55 5.01 5.91
CA PHE A 33 -19.62 4.28 5.04
C PHE A 33 -18.61 5.20 4.34
N LEU A 34 -19.02 6.43 3.97
CA LEU A 34 -18.14 7.41 3.34
C LEU A 34 -17.15 8.01 4.37
N GLN A 35 -17.58 8.16 5.63
CA GLN A 35 -16.70 8.53 6.74
C GLN A 35 -15.63 7.46 6.98
N HIS A 36 -16.01 6.18 6.99
CA HIS A 36 -15.07 5.07 7.09
C HIS A 36 -14.10 5.03 5.91
N ALA A 37 -14.61 5.25 4.70
CA ALA A 37 -13.79 5.34 3.49
C ALA A 37 -12.76 6.48 3.58
N MET A 38 -13.18 7.66 4.05
CA MET A 38 -12.30 8.82 4.25
C MET A 38 -11.23 8.53 5.32
N ALA A 39 -11.62 7.97 6.45
CA ALA A 39 -10.68 7.58 7.51
C ALA A 39 -9.65 6.56 7.01
N ALA A 40 -10.10 5.54 6.27
CA ALA A 40 -9.22 4.55 5.67
C ALA A 40 -8.28 5.17 4.62
N ALA A 41 -8.77 6.12 3.80
CA ALA A 41 -7.96 6.85 2.81
C ALA A 41 -6.83 7.64 3.46
N VAL A 42 -7.10 8.32 4.59
CA VAL A 42 -6.09 9.06 5.35
C VAL A 42 -5.10 8.10 6.01
N LEU A 43 -5.56 7.12 6.76
CA LEU A 43 -4.70 6.20 7.50
C LEU A 43 -3.82 5.35 6.56
N SER A 44 -4.39 4.78 5.49
CA SER A 44 -3.63 4.04 4.50
C SER A 44 -2.62 4.93 3.76
N GLY A 45 -2.97 6.19 3.47
CA GLY A 45 -2.05 7.15 2.89
C GLY A 45 -0.83 7.43 3.78
N ILE A 46 -1.03 7.57 5.09
CA ILE A 46 0.06 7.75 6.06
C ILE A 46 0.95 6.49 6.11
N VAL A 47 0.34 5.31 6.26
CA VAL A 47 1.08 4.02 6.26
C VAL A 47 1.90 3.88 4.99
N CYS A 48 1.27 4.07 3.83
CA CYS A 48 1.93 3.91 2.53
C CYS A 48 3.04 4.95 2.31
N GLY A 49 2.88 6.18 2.78
CA GLY A 49 3.92 7.20 2.67
C GLY A 49 5.17 6.88 3.49
N ILE A 50 5.00 6.42 4.74
CA ILE A 50 6.12 6.04 5.62
C ILE A 50 6.81 4.77 5.10
N ILE A 51 6.07 3.69 4.92
CA ILE A 51 6.59 2.39 4.47
C ILE A 51 7.13 2.48 3.04
N GLY A 52 6.42 3.19 2.15
CA GLY A 52 6.85 3.41 0.77
C GLY A 52 8.18 4.14 0.67
N THR A 53 8.42 5.12 1.55
CA THR A 53 9.72 5.79 1.64
C THR A 53 10.85 4.81 1.97
N TYR A 54 10.63 3.88 2.90
CA TYR A 54 11.59 2.84 3.23
C TYR A 54 11.84 1.88 2.04
N ILE A 55 10.78 1.42 1.39
CA ILE A 55 10.84 0.51 0.24
C ILE A 55 11.60 1.15 -0.92
N VAL A 56 11.30 2.41 -1.25
CA VAL A 56 11.98 3.16 -2.32
C VAL A 56 13.44 3.44 -1.98
N ALA A 57 13.75 3.81 -0.71
CA ALA A 57 15.11 4.02 -0.26
C ALA A 57 15.97 2.75 -0.36
N ARG A 58 15.41 1.59 -0.01
CA ARG A 58 16.06 0.27 -0.19
C ARG A 58 16.10 -0.24 -1.62
N ARG A 59 15.45 0.45 -2.57
CA ARG A 59 15.28 0.01 -3.98
C ARG A 59 14.57 -1.33 -4.14
N MET A 60 13.70 -1.68 -3.19
CA MET A 60 12.96 -2.95 -3.12
C MET A 60 11.49 -2.78 -3.50
N VAL A 61 11.19 -2.02 -4.55
CA VAL A 61 9.81 -1.70 -4.96
C VAL A 61 8.97 -2.96 -5.22
N PHE A 62 9.56 -4.00 -5.79
CA PHE A 62 8.89 -5.28 -6.04
C PHE A 62 8.52 -6.05 -4.77
N LEU A 63 9.12 -5.74 -3.61
CA LEU A 63 8.82 -6.39 -2.34
C LEU A 63 7.34 -6.23 -1.96
N SER A 64 6.81 -5.02 -2.12
CA SER A 64 5.39 -4.76 -1.82
C SER A 64 4.46 -5.61 -2.67
N GLY A 65 4.71 -5.68 -4.00
CA GLY A 65 3.95 -6.52 -4.91
C GLY A 65 4.08 -8.01 -4.59
N GLY A 66 5.30 -8.47 -4.34
CA GLY A 66 5.57 -9.86 -3.99
C GLY A 66 4.82 -10.32 -2.74
N ILE A 67 4.88 -9.56 -1.65
CA ILE A 67 4.16 -9.87 -0.41
C ILE A 67 2.65 -9.77 -0.62
N THR A 68 2.18 -8.75 -1.35
CA THR A 68 0.77 -8.55 -1.64
C THR A 68 0.16 -9.74 -2.37
N HIS A 69 0.81 -10.21 -3.41
CA HIS A 69 0.34 -11.38 -4.16
C HIS A 69 0.55 -12.69 -3.40
N ALA A 70 1.64 -12.82 -2.64
CA ALA A 70 1.88 -13.98 -1.81
C ALA A 70 0.82 -14.15 -0.71
N SER A 71 0.31 -13.05 -0.15
CA SER A 71 -0.75 -13.08 0.87
C SER A 71 -2.02 -13.78 0.39
N PHE A 72 -2.25 -13.83 -0.94
CA PHE A 72 -3.35 -14.58 -1.54
C PHE A 72 -3.26 -16.09 -1.23
N GLY A 73 -2.06 -16.64 -1.09
CA GLY A 73 -1.87 -18.01 -0.63
C GLY A 73 -2.49 -18.27 0.74
N GLY A 74 -2.29 -17.34 1.67
CA GLY A 74 -2.89 -17.40 2.99
C GLY A 74 -4.42 -17.26 2.99
N ILE A 75 -4.95 -16.41 2.11
CA ILE A 75 -6.39 -16.28 1.89
C ILE A 75 -6.99 -17.60 1.42
N GLY A 76 -6.39 -18.23 0.40
CA GLY A 76 -6.86 -19.51 -0.14
C GLY A 76 -6.86 -20.62 0.90
N ILE A 77 -5.78 -20.78 1.65
CA ILE A 77 -5.68 -21.76 2.76
C ILE A 77 -6.78 -21.48 3.80
N ALA A 78 -6.95 -20.23 4.23
CA ALA A 78 -7.93 -19.89 5.24
C ALA A 78 -9.38 -20.19 4.77
N TYR A 79 -9.71 -19.91 3.51
CA TYR A 79 -11.00 -20.28 2.94
C TYR A 79 -11.25 -21.77 2.96
N TYR A 80 -10.27 -22.58 2.54
CA TYR A 80 -10.39 -24.03 2.51
C TYR A 80 -10.67 -24.63 3.90
N PHE A 81 -10.00 -24.11 4.94
CA PHE A 81 -10.20 -24.56 6.33
C PHE A 81 -11.34 -23.85 7.07
N GLY A 82 -12.10 -22.95 6.43
CA GLY A 82 -13.16 -22.17 7.08
C GLY A 82 -12.66 -21.17 8.12
N LEU A 83 -11.39 -20.76 8.03
CA LEU A 83 -10.75 -19.78 8.92
C LEU A 83 -10.95 -18.36 8.41
N ASN A 84 -10.61 -17.37 9.25
CA ASN A 84 -10.66 -15.96 8.84
C ASN A 84 -9.62 -15.66 7.75
N PRO A 85 -10.03 -15.24 6.53
CA PRO A 85 -9.12 -15.00 5.41
C PRO A 85 -8.08 -13.92 5.66
N ILE A 86 -8.41 -12.92 6.50
CA ILE A 86 -7.49 -11.83 6.84
C ILE A 86 -6.35 -12.35 7.72
N LEU A 87 -6.65 -13.24 8.68
CA LEU A 87 -5.62 -13.88 9.50
C LEU A 87 -4.72 -14.78 8.64
N GLY A 88 -5.30 -15.53 7.69
CA GLY A 88 -4.52 -16.31 6.74
C GLY A 88 -3.59 -15.44 5.89
N ALA A 89 -4.10 -14.35 5.34
CA ALA A 89 -3.30 -13.38 4.61
C ALA A 89 -2.15 -12.83 5.45
N LEU A 90 -2.45 -12.46 6.71
CA LEU A 90 -1.46 -11.89 7.63
C LEU A 90 -0.32 -12.85 7.94
N VAL A 91 -0.65 -14.07 8.34
CA VAL A 91 0.36 -15.10 8.65
C VAL A 91 1.23 -15.37 7.42
N PHE A 92 0.62 -15.56 6.26
CA PHE A 92 1.35 -15.86 5.03
C PHE A 92 2.21 -14.68 4.56
N ALA A 93 1.71 -13.45 4.66
CA ALA A 93 2.46 -12.24 4.32
C ALA A 93 3.69 -12.05 5.23
N VAL A 94 3.53 -12.24 6.54
CA VAL A 94 4.63 -12.15 7.51
C VAL A 94 5.67 -13.25 7.25
N MET A 95 5.24 -14.49 7.06
CA MET A 95 6.16 -15.59 6.73
C MET A 95 6.91 -15.34 5.42
N SER A 96 6.21 -14.85 4.39
CA SER A 96 6.79 -14.48 3.10
C SER A 96 7.84 -13.38 3.23
N SER A 97 7.51 -12.33 3.95
CA SER A 97 8.40 -11.18 4.18
C SER A 97 9.66 -11.59 4.96
N LEU A 98 9.51 -12.36 6.03
CA LEU A 98 10.62 -12.91 6.79
C LEU A 98 11.47 -13.89 5.98
N GLY A 99 10.84 -14.72 5.15
CA GLY A 99 11.51 -15.66 4.25
C GLY A 99 12.36 -14.96 3.19
N ILE A 100 11.84 -13.88 2.59
CA ILE A 100 12.60 -13.05 1.63
C ILE A 100 13.82 -12.43 2.32
N GLU A 101 13.65 -11.79 3.48
CA GLU A 101 14.74 -11.15 4.21
C GLU A 101 15.80 -12.18 4.66
N TRP A 102 15.36 -13.37 5.10
CA TRP A 102 16.26 -14.47 5.49
C TRP A 102 17.08 -14.97 4.31
N GLY A 103 16.43 -15.22 3.16
CA GLY A 103 17.07 -15.69 1.94
C GLY A 103 18.11 -14.72 1.40
N ALA A 104 17.75 -13.42 1.38
CA ALA A 104 18.64 -12.35 0.94
C ALA A 104 19.86 -12.22 1.87
N ARG A 105 19.66 -12.28 3.20
CA ARG A 105 20.75 -12.14 4.17
C ARG A 105 21.73 -13.29 4.19
N LYS A 106 21.29 -14.51 4.00
CA LYS A 106 22.17 -15.67 3.91
C LYS A 106 22.95 -15.75 2.61
N GLY A 107 22.74 -14.77 1.69
CA GLY A 107 23.56 -14.53 0.50
C GLY A 107 23.44 -15.59 -0.58
N LYS A 108 22.49 -16.53 -0.44
CA LYS A 108 22.32 -17.63 -1.41
C LYS A 108 21.38 -17.28 -2.56
N ILE A 109 20.53 -16.27 -2.41
CA ILE A 109 19.50 -15.90 -3.38
C ILE A 109 19.45 -14.36 -3.48
N ARG A 110 19.38 -13.83 -4.70
CA ARG A 110 19.18 -12.38 -4.91
C ARG A 110 17.78 -12.00 -4.42
N GLU A 111 17.66 -10.83 -3.80
CA GLU A 111 16.39 -10.32 -3.25
C GLU A 111 15.26 -10.37 -4.28
N ASP A 112 15.49 -9.90 -5.52
CA ASP A 112 14.50 -9.92 -6.59
C ASP A 112 14.03 -11.33 -6.94
N SER A 113 14.96 -12.30 -6.94
CA SER A 113 14.63 -13.70 -7.21
C SER A 113 13.82 -14.31 -6.07
N ALA A 114 14.16 -14.00 -4.81
CA ALA A 114 13.41 -14.44 -3.64
C ALA A 114 11.97 -13.89 -3.66
N ILE A 115 11.81 -12.60 -3.99
CA ILE A 115 10.51 -11.97 -4.14
C ILE A 115 9.69 -12.67 -5.23
N GLY A 116 10.25 -12.91 -6.41
CA GLY A 116 9.56 -13.57 -7.52
C GLY A 116 9.13 -15.01 -7.19
N MET A 117 10.00 -15.78 -6.51
CA MET A 117 9.67 -17.14 -6.07
C MET A 117 8.54 -17.16 -5.04
N VAL A 118 8.61 -16.31 -4.04
CA VAL A 118 7.57 -16.20 -3.00
C VAL A 118 6.24 -15.72 -3.59
N TRP A 119 6.27 -14.77 -4.51
CA TRP A 119 5.10 -14.32 -5.27
C TRP A 119 4.43 -15.49 -6.00
N SER A 120 5.19 -16.17 -6.86
CA SER A 120 4.65 -17.27 -7.69
C SER A 120 4.14 -18.44 -6.83
N PHE A 121 4.89 -18.80 -5.78
CA PHE A 121 4.50 -19.86 -4.86
C PHE A 121 3.20 -19.50 -4.11
N GLY A 122 3.11 -18.30 -3.54
CA GLY A 122 1.93 -17.85 -2.82
C GLY A 122 0.69 -17.81 -3.70
N MET A 123 0.82 -17.28 -4.94
CA MET A 123 -0.28 -17.29 -5.91
C MET A 123 -0.72 -18.71 -6.28
N ALA A 124 0.23 -19.62 -6.53
CA ALA A 124 -0.09 -21.00 -6.85
C ALA A 124 -0.84 -21.70 -5.70
N VAL A 125 -0.34 -21.56 -4.48
CA VAL A 125 -1.00 -22.09 -3.27
C VAL A 125 -2.41 -21.52 -3.13
N GLY A 126 -2.56 -20.19 -3.27
CA GLY A 126 -3.87 -19.55 -3.18
C GLY A 126 -4.88 -20.09 -4.18
N VAL A 127 -4.48 -20.17 -5.45
CA VAL A 127 -5.34 -20.70 -6.52
C VAL A 127 -5.73 -22.16 -6.27
N ILE A 128 -4.78 -23.02 -5.87
CA ILE A 128 -5.05 -24.44 -5.57
C ILE A 128 -6.10 -24.55 -4.45
N PHE A 129 -5.89 -23.89 -3.32
CA PHE A 129 -6.82 -24.00 -2.19
C PHE A 129 -8.18 -23.38 -2.45
N VAL A 130 -8.25 -22.27 -3.19
CA VAL A 130 -9.53 -21.69 -3.65
C VAL A 130 -10.27 -22.65 -4.56
N TYR A 131 -9.56 -23.33 -5.50
CA TYR A 131 -10.17 -24.32 -6.39
C TYR A 131 -10.67 -25.57 -5.65
N LEU A 132 -9.97 -25.99 -4.60
CA LEU A 132 -10.36 -27.14 -3.76
C LEU A 132 -11.51 -26.81 -2.79
N THR A 133 -11.83 -25.53 -2.60
CA THR A 133 -12.89 -25.11 -1.66
C THR A 133 -14.27 -25.41 -2.26
N PRO A 134 -15.14 -26.21 -1.61
CA PRO A 134 -16.49 -26.49 -2.10
C PRO A 134 -17.34 -25.23 -2.06
N GLY A 135 -18.11 -24.97 -3.12
CA GLY A 135 -19.08 -23.87 -3.19
C GLY A 135 -18.61 -22.67 -4.01
N TYR A 136 -19.27 -21.53 -3.82
CA TYR A 136 -18.97 -20.30 -4.54
C TYR A 136 -17.68 -19.67 -4.02
N ALA A 137 -16.66 -19.64 -4.87
CA ALA A 137 -15.44 -18.90 -4.55
C ALA A 137 -15.77 -17.41 -4.37
N PRO A 138 -15.32 -16.77 -3.29
CA PRO A 138 -15.55 -15.34 -3.08
C PRO A 138 -15.04 -14.54 -4.26
N ASN A 139 -15.66 -13.40 -4.50
CA ASN A 139 -15.32 -12.55 -5.62
C ASN A 139 -13.87 -12.05 -5.50
N LEU A 140 -12.93 -12.75 -6.14
CA LEU A 140 -11.50 -12.43 -6.16
C LEU A 140 -11.24 -10.99 -6.66
N MET A 141 -12.15 -10.44 -7.44
CA MET A 141 -12.09 -9.05 -7.92
C MET A 141 -12.14 -8.04 -6.78
N SER A 142 -12.87 -8.32 -5.69
CA SER A 142 -12.90 -7.41 -4.54
C SER A 142 -11.56 -7.33 -3.78
N PHE A 143 -10.75 -8.39 -3.81
CA PHE A 143 -9.39 -8.33 -3.28
C PHE A 143 -8.41 -7.61 -4.21
N LEU A 144 -8.57 -7.75 -5.53
CA LEU A 144 -7.70 -7.11 -6.51
C LEU A 144 -7.89 -5.58 -6.53
N PHE A 145 -9.13 -5.14 -6.57
CA PHE A 145 -9.45 -3.71 -6.72
C PHE A 145 -9.76 -3.02 -5.39
N GLY A 146 -9.88 -3.79 -4.30
CA GLY A 146 -10.37 -3.30 -3.02
C GLY A 146 -11.84 -2.91 -3.07
N ASN A 147 -12.42 -2.69 -1.93
CA ASN A 147 -13.72 -2.07 -1.82
C ASN A 147 -13.73 -1.14 -0.61
N ILE A 148 -13.41 0.12 -0.85
CA ILE A 148 -13.35 1.14 0.19
C ILE A 148 -14.68 1.33 0.93
N LEU A 149 -15.79 0.91 0.29
CA LEU A 149 -17.14 1.01 0.88
C LEU A 149 -17.42 -0.10 1.91
N THR A 150 -16.60 -1.16 1.95
CA THR A 150 -16.76 -2.28 2.89
C THR A 150 -15.83 -2.19 4.10
N VAL A 151 -15.15 -1.07 4.28
CA VAL A 151 -14.25 -0.84 5.40
C VAL A 151 -15.04 -0.80 6.70
N THR A 152 -14.64 -1.65 7.65
CA THR A 152 -15.26 -1.74 8.98
C THR A 152 -14.53 -0.87 10.00
N THR A 153 -15.19 -0.60 11.14
CA THR A 153 -14.55 0.06 12.29
C THR A 153 -13.30 -0.70 12.76
N ALA A 154 -13.32 -2.03 12.71
CA ALA A 154 -12.16 -2.85 13.09
C ALA A 154 -10.95 -2.60 12.17
N ASP A 155 -11.18 -2.41 10.87
CA ASP A 155 -10.11 -2.09 9.90
C ASP A 155 -9.51 -0.72 10.20
N ILE A 156 -10.33 0.27 10.53
CA ILE A 156 -9.88 1.62 10.91
C ILE A 156 -9.04 1.58 12.18
N VAL A 157 -9.49 0.84 13.20
CA VAL A 157 -8.73 0.66 14.44
C VAL A 157 -7.39 -0.03 14.17
N ALA A 158 -7.37 -1.10 13.37
CA ALA A 158 -6.14 -1.79 13.02
C ALA A 158 -5.15 -0.88 12.26
N LEU A 159 -5.62 -0.12 11.27
CA LEU A 159 -4.82 0.87 10.56
C LEU A 159 -4.34 1.99 11.49
N GLY A 160 -5.20 2.48 12.39
CA GLY A 160 -4.85 3.50 13.38
C GLY A 160 -3.77 3.03 14.34
N CYS A 161 -3.87 1.80 14.85
CA CYS A 161 -2.83 1.18 15.67
C CYS A 161 -1.51 1.05 14.89
N LEU A 162 -1.56 0.62 13.63
CA LEU A 162 -0.37 0.53 12.79
C LEU A 162 0.27 1.90 12.56
N VAL A 163 -0.52 2.94 12.27
CA VAL A 163 -0.03 4.32 12.15
C VAL A 163 0.66 4.76 13.44
N ALA A 164 0.05 4.52 14.60
CA ALA A 164 0.64 4.87 15.91
C ALA A 164 2.00 4.18 16.12
N VAL A 165 2.08 2.87 15.80
CA VAL A 165 3.33 2.10 15.88
C VAL A 165 4.38 2.67 14.92
N LEU A 166 4.02 2.96 13.67
CA LEU A 166 4.94 3.52 12.67
C LEU A 166 5.46 4.90 13.07
N LEU A 167 4.60 5.77 13.59
CA LEU A 167 4.99 7.09 14.08
C LEU A 167 5.90 7.01 15.30
N LEU A 168 5.60 6.10 16.24
CA LEU A 168 6.45 5.85 17.41
C LEU A 168 7.84 5.35 16.99
N LEU A 169 7.89 4.39 16.08
CA LEU A 169 9.15 3.87 15.53
C LEU A 169 9.92 4.94 14.75
N ALA A 170 9.22 5.76 13.97
CA ALA A 170 9.84 6.87 13.28
C ALA A 170 10.40 7.89 14.27
N PHE A 171 9.69 8.21 15.35
CA PHE A 171 10.18 9.14 16.37
C PHE A 171 11.41 8.61 17.09
N CYS A 172 11.40 7.32 17.50
CA CYS A 172 12.48 6.73 18.30
C CYS A 172 13.68 6.25 17.47
N PHE A 173 13.42 5.66 16.28
CA PHE A 173 14.42 4.88 15.53
C PHE A 173 14.65 5.32 14.09
N LEU A 174 14.14 6.49 13.68
CA LEU A 174 14.22 6.94 12.27
C LEU A 174 15.66 6.90 11.73
N ARG A 175 16.64 7.38 12.52
CA ARG A 175 18.04 7.39 12.09
C ARG A 175 18.59 5.99 11.89
N THR A 176 18.23 5.07 12.77
CA THR A 176 18.64 3.65 12.70
C THR A 176 18.07 2.99 11.47
N VAL A 177 16.78 3.16 11.21
CA VAL A 177 16.09 2.64 10.01
C VAL A 177 16.71 3.24 8.75
N MET A 178 16.98 4.55 8.74
CA MET A 178 17.61 5.23 7.62
C MET A 178 18.99 4.64 7.31
N TYR A 179 19.87 4.48 8.31
CA TYR A 179 21.21 3.90 8.10
C TYR A 179 21.12 2.50 7.51
N VAL A 180 20.24 1.64 8.03
CA VAL A 180 20.04 0.28 7.49
C VAL A 180 19.44 0.29 6.09
N ALA A 181 18.57 1.25 5.77
CA ALA A 181 17.94 1.36 4.46
C ALA A 181 18.93 1.78 3.36
N PHE A 182 19.87 2.69 3.66
CA PHE A 182 20.83 3.20 2.68
C PHE A 182 22.13 2.39 2.62
N ASP A 183 22.69 2.03 3.77
CA ASP A 183 23.96 1.30 3.86
C ASP A 183 23.99 0.41 5.10
N ALA A 184 23.62 -0.84 4.93
CA ALA A 184 23.61 -1.83 6.01
C ALA A 184 25.04 -2.19 6.50
N GLN A 185 26.07 -2.03 5.65
CA GLN A 185 27.46 -2.30 6.07
C GLN A 185 27.96 -1.17 6.97
N PHE A 186 27.72 0.07 6.59
CA PHE A 186 28.03 1.23 7.42
C PHE A 186 27.25 1.18 8.75
N ALA A 187 25.95 0.86 8.72
CA ALA A 187 25.16 0.72 9.94
C ALA A 187 25.75 -0.34 10.89
N ARG A 188 26.23 -1.45 10.35
CA ARG A 188 26.88 -2.53 11.13
C ARG A 188 28.19 -2.06 11.74
N SER A 189 29.03 -1.30 11.03
CA SER A 189 30.27 -0.76 11.57
C SER A 189 30.04 0.23 12.73
N ARG A 190 28.84 0.82 12.79
CA ARG A 190 28.40 1.69 13.89
C ARG A 190 27.73 0.91 15.04
N GLY A 191 27.81 -0.41 15.05
CA GLY A 191 27.24 -1.26 16.10
C GLY A 191 25.72 -1.46 16.01
N VAL A 192 25.07 -1.05 14.90
CA VAL A 192 23.64 -1.26 14.72
C VAL A 192 23.35 -2.73 14.41
N ALA A 193 22.40 -3.33 15.13
CA ALA A 193 21.91 -4.68 14.88
C ALA A 193 21.05 -4.72 13.57
N THR A 194 21.72 -4.59 12.42
CA THR A 194 21.08 -4.47 11.11
C THR A 194 20.10 -5.61 10.82
N GLY A 195 20.37 -6.82 11.38
CA GLY A 195 19.47 -7.98 11.27
C GLY A 195 18.12 -7.71 11.88
N THR A 196 18.11 -7.33 13.13
CA THR A 196 16.88 -7.07 13.89
C THR A 196 16.06 -5.97 13.22
N VAL A 197 16.71 -4.87 12.82
CA VAL A 197 16.04 -3.76 12.16
C VAL A 197 15.38 -4.21 10.84
N SER A 198 16.10 -4.97 10.01
CA SER A 198 15.55 -5.45 8.74
C SER A 198 14.38 -6.42 8.94
N TYR A 199 14.46 -7.34 9.90
CA TYR A 199 13.34 -8.25 10.19
C TYR A 199 12.12 -7.51 10.76
N VAL A 200 12.32 -6.53 11.64
CA VAL A 200 11.23 -5.69 12.15
C VAL A 200 10.57 -4.92 11.01
N MET A 201 11.37 -4.31 10.13
CA MET A 201 10.83 -3.59 8.96
C MET A 201 10.13 -4.54 7.98
N ALA A 202 10.61 -5.77 7.79
CA ALA A 202 9.96 -6.77 6.97
C ALA A 202 8.55 -7.12 7.51
N VAL A 203 8.43 -7.31 8.82
CA VAL A 203 7.12 -7.52 9.48
C VAL A 203 6.22 -6.30 9.30
N LEU A 204 6.72 -5.09 9.50
CA LEU A 204 5.94 -3.86 9.33
C LEU A 204 5.44 -3.67 7.89
N VAL A 205 6.27 -4.01 6.89
CA VAL A 205 5.84 -4.01 5.49
C VAL A 205 4.72 -5.02 5.26
N ALA A 206 4.81 -6.23 5.81
CA ALA A 206 3.77 -7.25 5.70
C ALA A 206 2.46 -6.80 6.37
N LEU A 207 2.52 -6.20 7.56
CA LEU A 207 1.37 -5.63 8.26
C LEU A 207 0.72 -4.50 7.44
N ALA A 208 1.54 -3.58 6.92
CA ALA A 208 1.09 -2.48 6.09
C ALA A 208 0.35 -3.00 4.83
N VAL A 209 0.93 -4.00 4.18
CA VAL A 209 0.33 -4.64 3.00
C VAL A 209 -1.04 -5.23 3.36
N VAL A 210 -1.14 -6.08 4.37
CA VAL A 210 -2.39 -6.80 4.68
C VAL A 210 -3.50 -5.87 5.16
N PHE A 211 -3.18 -4.89 6.02
CA PHE A 211 -4.20 -3.96 6.52
C PHE A 211 -4.66 -2.97 5.46
N CYS A 212 -3.79 -2.60 4.52
CA CYS A 212 -4.18 -1.72 3.41
C CYS A 212 -4.90 -2.46 2.27
N ILE A 213 -4.62 -3.75 2.00
CA ILE A 213 -5.25 -4.49 0.89
C ILE A 213 -6.78 -4.41 0.97
N ARG A 214 -7.35 -4.56 2.15
CA ARG A 214 -8.80 -4.62 2.33
C ARG A 214 -9.49 -3.30 1.97
N SER A 215 -8.88 -2.18 2.36
CA SER A 215 -9.43 -0.85 2.12
C SER A 215 -9.13 -0.32 0.71
N VAL A 216 -7.93 -0.60 0.21
CA VAL A 216 -7.38 0.05 -0.97
C VAL A 216 -7.29 -0.90 -2.17
N GLY A 217 -7.16 -2.20 -1.91
CA GLY A 217 -6.95 -3.24 -2.93
C GLY A 217 -5.50 -3.40 -3.34
N ILE A 218 -5.20 -4.56 -3.96
CA ILE A 218 -3.84 -4.95 -4.34
C ILE A 218 -3.22 -3.95 -5.34
N VAL A 219 -3.96 -3.59 -6.37
CA VAL A 219 -3.44 -2.78 -7.49
C VAL A 219 -3.11 -1.36 -7.02
N LEU A 220 -4.01 -0.74 -6.26
CA LEU A 220 -3.77 0.60 -5.73
C LEU A 220 -2.65 0.61 -4.68
N LEU A 221 -2.57 -0.43 -3.84
CA LEU A 221 -1.58 -0.50 -2.78
C LEU A 221 -0.14 -0.45 -3.30
N ILE A 222 0.19 -1.18 -4.38
CA ILE A 222 1.51 -1.14 -5.00
C ILE A 222 1.84 0.28 -5.46
N SER A 223 0.88 0.97 -6.07
CA SER A 223 1.04 2.35 -6.52
C SER A 223 1.20 3.31 -5.35
N LEU A 224 0.41 3.18 -4.28
CA LEU A 224 0.51 4.02 -3.08
C LEU A 224 1.81 3.86 -2.31
N LEU A 225 2.38 2.65 -2.28
CA LEU A 225 3.67 2.40 -1.65
C LEU A 225 4.85 2.95 -2.47
N THR A 226 4.66 3.20 -3.76
CA THR A 226 5.79 3.56 -4.63
C THR A 226 5.69 4.98 -5.18
N VAL A 227 4.59 5.34 -5.80
CA VAL A 227 4.46 6.58 -6.58
C VAL A 227 4.63 7.83 -5.72
N PRO A 228 3.99 7.98 -4.53
CA PRO A 228 4.19 9.15 -3.68
C PRO A 228 5.66 9.35 -3.27
N ALA A 229 6.33 8.25 -2.89
CA ALA A 229 7.74 8.31 -2.50
C ALA A 229 8.65 8.67 -3.68
N VAL A 230 8.37 8.19 -4.89
CA VAL A 230 9.11 8.55 -6.13
C VAL A 230 8.87 10.01 -6.52
N ILE A 231 7.64 10.51 -6.39
CA ILE A 231 7.31 11.94 -6.60
C ILE A 231 8.19 12.80 -5.68
N VAL A 232 8.14 12.54 -4.39
CA VAL A 232 8.83 13.35 -3.38
C VAL A 232 10.34 13.23 -3.48
N ASN A 233 10.88 12.07 -3.85
CA ASN A 233 12.32 11.87 -4.08
C ASN A 233 12.87 12.75 -5.23
N SER A 234 12.00 13.27 -6.10
CA SER A 234 12.40 14.25 -7.12
C SER A 234 12.72 15.63 -6.54
N PHE A 235 12.18 15.96 -5.36
CA PHE A 235 12.31 17.28 -4.74
C PHE A 235 13.22 17.29 -3.49
N THR A 236 13.32 16.17 -2.77
CA THR A 236 14.10 16.10 -1.52
C THR A 236 14.92 14.83 -1.43
N LYS A 237 16.11 14.96 -0.81
CA LYS A 237 16.99 13.83 -0.50
C LYS A 237 17.00 13.48 1.01
N SER A 238 16.27 14.24 1.82
CA SER A 238 16.14 13.97 3.23
C SER A 238 15.10 12.90 3.50
N PHE A 239 15.49 11.78 4.11
CA PHE A 239 14.61 10.64 4.41
C PHE A 239 13.38 11.05 5.24
N THR A 240 13.57 11.88 6.26
CA THR A 240 12.48 12.38 7.11
C THR A 240 11.46 13.21 6.30
N ARG A 241 11.98 14.15 5.50
CA ARG A 241 11.11 14.97 4.63
C ARG A 241 10.42 14.11 3.58
N MET A 242 11.12 13.10 3.06
CA MET A 242 10.55 12.17 2.09
C MET A 242 9.39 11.39 2.70
N ALA A 243 9.53 10.85 3.92
CA ALA A 243 8.45 10.15 4.60
C ALA A 243 7.24 11.05 4.86
N ALA A 244 7.46 12.25 5.38
CA ALA A 244 6.39 13.20 5.67
C ALA A 244 5.64 13.65 4.40
N TRP A 245 6.36 14.10 3.38
CA TRP A 245 5.72 14.57 2.14
C TRP A 245 5.12 13.43 1.32
N SER A 246 5.71 12.22 1.35
CA SER A 246 5.10 11.05 0.69
C SER A 246 3.76 10.69 1.35
N SER A 247 3.65 10.80 2.66
CA SER A 247 2.38 10.61 3.36
C SER A 247 1.35 11.68 2.94
N VAL A 248 1.75 12.95 2.84
CA VAL A 248 0.86 14.01 2.36
C VAL A 248 0.39 13.74 0.93
N VAL A 249 1.30 13.39 0.01
CA VAL A 249 0.95 13.08 -1.39
C VAL A 249 0.04 11.85 -1.48
N ALA A 250 0.29 10.80 -0.68
CA ALA A 250 -0.55 9.61 -0.65
C ALA A 250 -1.95 9.90 -0.12
N VAL A 251 -2.06 10.66 0.98
CA VAL A 251 -3.34 11.07 1.57
C VAL A 251 -4.13 11.94 0.61
N THR A 252 -3.52 12.98 0.05
CA THR A 252 -4.19 13.87 -0.91
C THR A 252 -4.61 13.13 -2.18
N GLY A 253 -3.77 12.22 -2.68
CA GLY A 253 -4.09 11.36 -3.81
C GLY A 253 -5.30 10.45 -3.54
N ASN A 254 -5.35 9.81 -2.35
CA ASN A 254 -6.48 8.98 -1.95
C ASN A 254 -7.78 9.78 -1.83
N ILE A 255 -7.74 10.96 -1.19
CA ILE A 255 -8.92 11.83 -1.03
C ILE A 255 -9.40 12.33 -2.39
N ALA A 256 -8.48 12.79 -3.26
CA ALA A 256 -8.83 13.23 -4.60
C ALA A 256 -9.38 12.10 -5.46
N GLY A 257 -8.82 10.88 -5.35
CA GLY A 257 -9.32 9.70 -6.04
C GLY A 257 -10.71 9.28 -5.55
N LEU A 258 -10.98 9.36 -4.25
CA LEU A 258 -12.30 9.11 -3.67
C LEU A 258 -13.34 10.13 -4.16
N TYR A 259 -12.96 11.41 -4.17
CA TYR A 259 -13.81 12.47 -4.70
C TYR A 259 -14.13 12.27 -6.19
N LEU A 260 -13.10 11.99 -7.00
CA LEU A 260 -13.27 11.75 -8.43
C LEU A 260 -14.14 10.51 -8.70
N SER A 261 -13.97 9.47 -7.88
CA SER A 261 -14.81 8.27 -7.90
C SER A 261 -16.29 8.58 -7.64
N TYR A 262 -16.55 9.46 -6.69
CA TYR A 262 -17.91 9.88 -6.35
C TYR A 262 -18.57 10.67 -7.49
N VAL A 263 -17.84 11.62 -8.09
CA VAL A 263 -18.36 12.50 -9.14
C VAL A 263 -18.52 11.78 -10.48
N MET A 264 -17.54 10.92 -10.85
CA MET A 264 -17.50 10.28 -12.17
C MET A 264 -18.07 8.85 -12.18
N ASP A 265 -18.48 8.32 -11.04
CA ASP A 265 -18.99 6.95 -10.89
C ASP A 265 -18.01 5.85 -11.38
N ILE A 266 -16.72 6.03 -11.05
CA ILE A 266 -15.62 5.12 -11.39
C ILE A 266 -15.01 4.49 -10.12
N PRO A 267 -14.33 3.33 -10.22
CA PRO A 267 -13.69 2.71 -9.06
C PRO A 267 -12.63 3.62 -8.41
N ALA A 268 -12.74 3.87 -7.09
CA ALA A 268 -11.87 4.80 -6.35
C ALA A 268 -10.37 4.43 -6.47
N GLY A 269 -10.04 3.13 -6.42
CA GLY A 269 -8.67 2.66 -6.61
C GLY A 269 -8.09 3.07 -7.98
N ALA A 270 -8.84 2.87 -9.05
CA ALA A 270 -8.39 3.23 -10.40
C ALA A 270 -8.24 4.75 -10.55
N ALA A 271 -9.18 5.54 -10.01
CA ALA A 271 -9.10 7.00 -10.02
C ALA A 271 -7.84 7.50 -9.30
N THR A 272 -7.54 6.95 -8.12
CA THR A 272 -6.35 7.32 -7.34
C THR A 272 -5.06 6.98 -8.08
N ILE A 273 -4.95 5.76 -8.66
CA ILE A 273 -3.77 5.35 -9.44
C ILE A 273 -3.56 6.30 -10.61
N PHE A 274 -4.63 6.59 -11.35
CA PHE A 274 -4.56 7.48 -12.51
C PHE A 274 -4.07 8.88 -12.11
N LEU A 275 -4.62 9.47 -11.05
CA LEU A 275 -4.21 10.79 -10.55
C LEU A 275 -2.75 10.81 -10.10
N LEU A 276 -2.31 9.81 -9.34
CA LEU A 276 -0.92 9.71 -8.88
C LEU A 276 0.05 9.50 -10.03
N ALA A 277 -0.29 8.63 -11.00
CA ALA A 277 0.53 8.38 -12.17
C ALA A 277 0.63 9.64 -13.05
N LEU A 278 -0.49 10.32 -13.28
CA LEU A 278 -0.52 11.57 -14.04
C LEU A 278 0.35 12.65 -13.35
N THR A 279 0.22 12.79 -12.03
CA THR A 279 1.04 13.71 -11.23
C THR A 279 2.53 13.40 -11.39
N LEU A 280 2.92 12.12 -11.31
CA LEU A 280 4.30 11.70 -11.51
C LEU A 280 4.81 12.04 -12.92
N ILE A 281 4.01 11.76 -13.95
CA ILE A 281 4.36 12.06 -15.34
C ILE A 281 4.56 13.58 -15.52
N ILE A 282 3.62 14.39 -15.05
CA ILE A 282 3.71 15.87 -15.13
C ILE A 282 5.00 16.35 -14.45
N ILE A 283 5.28 15.87 -13.24
CA ILE A 283 6.50 16.26 -12.51
C ILE A 283 7.77 15.85 -13.25
N LYS A 284 7.78 14.70 -13.91
CA LYS A 284 8.96 14.23 -14.67
C LYS A 284 9.12 14.93 -16.01
N LEU A 285 8.04 15.37 -16.63
CA LEU A 285 8.07 16.13 -17.90
C LEU A 285 8.38 17.61 -17.68
N LEU A 286 8.00 18.20 -16.54
CA LEU A 286 8.39 19.56 -16.22
C LEU A 286 9.91 19.60 -15.98
N PRO A 287 10.65 20.52 -16.68
CA PRO A 287 12.06 20.69 -16.41
C PRO A 287 12.25 21.37 -15.05
N LEU A 288 12.12 20.56 -13.98
CA LEU A 288 12.52 21.03 -12.66
C LEU A 288 14.00 21.37 -12.77
N ARG A 289 14.33 22.63 -12.65
CA ARG A 289 15.71 23.15 -12.67
C ARG A 289 16.58 22.25 -11.81
N SER A 290 17.26 21.30 -12.46
CA SER A 290 18.26 20.44 -11.84
C SER A 290 19.26 21.39 -11.18
N ARG A 291 19.31 21.39 -9.84
CA ARG A 291 20.44 22.03 -9.14
C ARG A 291 21.68 21.38 -9.72
N LYS A 292 22.48 22.20 -10.37
CA LYS A 292 23.75 21.89 -11.03
C LYS A 292 24.45 20.78 -10.28
N THR A 293 24.63 19.65 -10.95
CA THR A 293 25.69 18.70 -10.64
C THR A 293 26.97 19.53 -10.51
N VAL A 294 27.53 19.63 -9.32
CA VAL A 294 28.89 20.15 -9.16
C VAL A 294 29.75 19.18 -9.96
N ALA A 295 30.13 19.59 -11.16
CA ALA A 295 31.14 18.92 -11.94
C ALA A 295 32.40 18.91 -11.05
N TYR A 296 32.74 17.74 -10.53
CA TYR A 296 34.07 17.50 -10.01
C TYR A 296 34.98 17.70 -11.23
N SER A 297 35.63 18.85 -11.27
CA SER A 297 36.74 19.12 -12.16
C SER A 297 37.82 18.08 -11.85
N GLU A 298 37.91 17.05 -12.66
CA GLU A 298 39.09 16.24 -12.79
C GLU A 298 40.19 17.18 -13.32
N ASN A 299 41.03 17.64 -12.42
CA ASN A 299 42.26 18.29 -12.76
C ASN A 299 43.36 17.19 -12.90
N PRO A 300 43.85 16.85 -14.09
CA PRO A 300 44.91 15.89 -14.21
C PRO A 300 46.25 16.60 -13.91
N ARG A 301 46.89 16.22 -12.82
CA ARG A 301 48.35 16.32 -12.66
C ARG A 301 48.86 15.10 -11.92
#